data_2a717bb5377000d0fc27c98ebbfa0864
#
_entry.id   2a717bb5377000d0fc27c98ebbfa0864
#
_cell.length_a   1.000
_cell.length_b   1.000
_cell.length_c   1.000
_cell.angle_alpha   90.00
_cell.angle_beta   90.00
_cell.angle_gamma   90.00
#
_symmetry.space_group_name_H-M   'P 1'
#
loop_
_entity.id
_entity.type
_entity.pdbx_description
1 polymer ?
#
loop_
_entity_poly.entity_id
_entity_poly.type
_entity_poly.pdbx_seq_one_letter_code
_entity_poly.pdbx_strand_id
1 'polypeptide(L)'
;MKRTALLALTAALLASPAFADTLIDNANGIQIDPSGKLQHFTGLLIGDDGKVVRVLGAGDALPKADSVIDAGGRTLLPGLIDAHGHVMELGFDALRLDLVGTTSLQELQQRLKAYAAEHPGNGWIMGAGWNQELWPTKTFPTAADLDAVVSDRPVVLTRVDGHALVANSAAMKAAGVTAGTPAPQGGEIHNGTFVDAAQGLIEKAIPKPTASESDVAFQKAQDILLGFGVTGVGSMSTSLDDWNAFRRAGDKDQLRVRLMVYLLGLEPLKTIPHPTPWLYEDRLRAVGVKFFADGALGSRGAWLKQPYSDKPESRGLQFHSDAELLSQTDAAAAAGFQTATHAIGDAANAQVISTYEKLSQKYGTGRRWRIEHFQIVDPADIPRLKPAGIVASMQPTHQTSDRLMAQARLGPDRLKGAYAWQTVEKLGIPLAFGTDFPVESPNPFPGLSAAVSRQDLNGQPPGGWIPSERLSFAQALAAYTRGSAYAGFAEEKIGSLDPGKWADFVLVDRDPTKVDPQQLGRTQVVQTWIAGKKVWERPASAAPERGR
;
A
#
# COMPACT_ATOMS: atom_id res chain seq x y z
N MET A 1 -24.93 -61.18 -55.16
CA MET A 1 -25.62 -60.63 -53.96
C MET A 1 -24.59 -59.87 -53.16
N LYS A 2 -24.52 -58.53 -53.29
CA LYS A 2 -23.60 -57.64 -52.55
C LYS A 2 -24.41 -57.03 -51.42
N ARG A 3 -24.04 -57.29 -50.16
CA ARG A 3 -24.60 -56.65 -48.95
C ARG A 3 -23.81 -55.39 -48.64
N THR A 4 -24.43 -54.26 -48.78
CA THR A 4 -23.94 -52.94 -48.36
C THR A 4 -24.23 -52.75 -46.88
N ALA A 5 -23.19 -52.64 -46.05
CA ALA A 5 -23.31 -52.29 -44.62
C ALA A 5 -23.34 -50.77 -44.47
N LEU A 6 -24.43 -50.27 -43.92
CA LEU A 6 -24.62 -48.85 -43.59
C LEU A 6 -23.97 -48.62 -42.20
N LEU A 7 -22.88 -47.88 -42.11
CA LEU A 7 -22.33 -47.39 -40.86
C LEU A 7 -23.11 -46.12 -40.43
N ALA A 8 -23.86 -46.24 -39.36
CA ALA A 8 -24.47 -45.08 -38.69
C ALA A 8 -23.40 -44.39 -37.80
N LEU A 9 -22.98 -43.18 -38.21
CA LEU A 9 -22.10 -42.33 -37.45
C LEU A 9 -22.94 -41.58 -36.42
N THR A 10 -22.91 -42.02 -35.15
CA THR A 10 -23.47 -41.29 -34.02
C THR A 10 -22.55 -40.13 -33.68
N ALA A 11 -22.92 -38.91 -34.07
CA ALA A 11 -22.26 -37.70 -33.61
C ALA A 11 -22.62 -37.51 -32.12
N ALA A 12 -21.72 -37.80 -31.21
CA ALA A 12 -21.79 -37.38 -29.84
C ALA A 12 -21.65 -35.84 -29.81
N LEU A 13 -22.73 -35.14 -29.60
CA LEU A 13 -22.71 -33.73 -29.18
C LEU A 13 -22.00 -33.69 -27.83
N LEU A 14 -20.76 -33.30 -27.83
CA LEU A 14 -20.07 -32.83 -26.64
C LEU A 14 -20.83 -31.55 -26.20
N ALA A 15 -21.72 -31.70 -25.23
CA ALA A 15 -22.29 -30.58 -24.52
C ALA A 15 -21.08 -29.89 -23.84
N SER A 16 -20.66 -28.75 -24.36
CA SER A 16 -19.80 -27.84 -23.62
C SER A 16 -20.46 -27.63 -22.25
N PRO A 17 -19.72 -27.68 -21.16
CA PRO A 17 -20.31 -27.34 -19.86
C PRO A 17 -20.98 -25.97 -20.01
N ALA A 18 -22.25 -25.87 -19.64
CA ALA A 18 -22.97 -24.62 -19.60
C ALA A 18 -22.29 -23.81 -18.48
N PHE A 19 -21.59 -22.81 -18.86
CA PHE A 19 -20.92 -21.91 -17.93
C PHE A 19 -21.97 -20.98 -17.30
N ALA A 20 -21.87 -20.76 -15.99
CA ALA A 20 -22.92 -20.11 -15.21
C ALA A 20 -22.60 -18.62 -15.05
N ASP A 21 -23.22 -17.77 -15.87
CA ASP A 21 -23.15 -16.32 -15.70
C ASP A 21 -23.79 -15.88 -14.37
N THR A 22 -23.18 -14.91 -13.70
CA THR A 22 -23.71 -14.29 -12.48
C THR A 22 -24.12 -12.85 -12.74
N LEU A 23 -25.36 -12.51 -12.42
CA LEU A 23 -25.87 -11.13 -12.44
C LEU A 23 -25.86 -10.56 -11.01
N ILE A 24 -25.12 -9.49 -10.79
CA ILE A 24 -25.32 -8.61 -9.64
C ILE A 24 -26.38 -7.59 -10.04
N ASP A 25 -27.54 -7.61 -9.41
CA ASP A 25 -28.66 -6.73 -9.71
C ASP A 25 -28.94 -5.76 -8.56
N ASN A 26 -29.77 -4.74 -8.79
CA ASN A 26 -30.18 -3.76 -7.79
C ASN A 26 -29.00 -3.08 -7.07
N ALA A 27 -27.96 -2.74 -7.82
CA ALA A 27 -26.81 -2.02 -7.30
C ALA A 27 -26.94 -0.50 -7.54
N ASN A 28 -26.42 0.32 -6.61
CA ASN A 28 -26.07 1.71 -6.88
C ASN A 28 -24.61 1.73 -7.35
N GLY A 29 -24.40 1.35 -8.62
CA GLY A 29 -23.06 1.20 -9.19
C GLY A 29 -22.43 2.54 -9.56
N ILE A 30 -21.17 2.72 -9.23
CA ILE A 30 -20.39 3.93 -9.53
C ILE A 30 -19.00 3.50 -9.98
N GLN A 31 -18.58 3.92 -11.16
CA GLN A 31 -17.20 3.79 -11.63
C GLN A 31 -16.75 5.02 -12.41
N ILE A 32 -15.49 5.06 -12.79
CA ILE A 32 -14.93 6.09 -13.66
C ILE A 32 -14.89 5.55 -15.08
N ASP A 33 -15.50 6.29 -16.02
CA ASP A 33 -15.46 5.94 -17.43
C ASP A 33 -14.07 6.26 -18.06
N PRO A 34 -13.81 5.84 -19.31
CA PRO A 34 -12.55 6.15 -19.99
C PRO A 34 -12.29 7.66 -20.21
N SER A 35 -13.32 8.52 -20.09
CA SER A 35 -13.17 9.98 -20.16
C SER A 35 -12.85 10.64 -18.81
N GLY A 36 -12.77 9.86 -17.74
CA GLY A 36 -12.50 10.35 -16.37
C GLY A 36 -13.74 10.84 -15.62
N LYS A 37 -14.95 10.57 -16.12
CA LYS A 37 -16.22 10.98 -15.49
C LYS A 37 -16.85 9.84 -14.69
N LEU A 38 -17.65 10.22 -13.68
CA LEU A 38 -18.49 9.25 -12.98
C LEU A 38 -19.52 8.63 -13.91
N GLN A 39 -19.56 7.32 -13.97
CA GLN A 39 -20.56 6.51 -14.63
C GLN A 39 -21.38 5.78 -13.57
N HIS A 40 -22.71 5.93 -13.64
CA HIS A 40 -23.64 5.18 -12.78
C HIS A 40 -24.22 3.97 -13.52
N PHE A 41 -24.45 2.89 -12.77
CA PHE A 41 -25.05 1.66 -13.30
C PHE A 41 -25.87 0.94 -12.22
N THR A 42 -26.72 0.00 -12.63
CA THR A 42 -27.65 -0.68 -11.72
C THR A 42 -27.41 -2.18 -11.63
N GLY A 43 -26.58 -2.73 -12.50
CA GLY A 43 -26.25 -4.15 -12.48
C GLY A 43 -24.95 -4.47 -13.21
N LEU A 44 -24.41 -5.65 -12.92
CA LEU A 44 -23.16 -6.16 -13.46
C LEU A 44 -23.34 -7.63 -13.87
N LEU A 45 -23.20 -7.93 -15.16
CA LEU A 45 -23.15 -9.31 -15.64
C LEU A 45 -21.71 -9.79 -15.67
N ILE A 46 -21.46 -10.90 -15.01
CA ILE A 46 -20.14 -11.53 -14.84
C ILE A 46 -20.19 -12.89 -15.51
N GLY A 47 -19.22 -13.18 -16.39
CA GLY A 47 -19.07 -14.47 -17.03
C GLY A 47 -18.52 -15.52 -16.07
N ASP A 48 -18.61 -16.76 -16.45
CA ASP A 48 -18.06 -17.93 -15.76
C ASP A 48 -16.53 -17.86 -15.55
N ASP A 49 -15.85 -17.13 -16.44
CA ASP A 49 -14.41 -16.86 -16.33
C ASP A 49 -14.06 -15.78 -15.29
N GLY A 50 -15.07 -15.25 -14.58
CA GLY A 50 -14.92 -14.21 -13.56
C GLY A 50 -14.69 -12.80 -14.11
N LYS A 51 -14.92 -12.60 -15.41
CA LYS A 51 -14.78 -11.28 -16.03
C LYS A 51 -16.13 -10.61 -16.25
N VAL A 52 -16.06 -9.29 -16.32
CA VAL A 52 -17.22 -8.47 -16.67
C VAL A 52 -17.62 -8.74 -18.12
N VAL A 53 -18.86 -9.17 -18.32
CA VAL A 53 -19.49 -9.30 -19.64
C VAL A 53 -20.15 -7.99 -20.02
N ARG A 54 -20.90 -7.40 -19.08
CA ARG A 54 -21.68 -6.18 -19.34
C ARG A 54 -21.97 -5.41 -18.05
N VAL A 55 -21.89 -4.09 -18.13
CA VAL A 55 -22.42 -3.16 -17.11
C VAL A 55 -23.81 -2.72 -17.57
N LEU A 56 -24.81 -2.78 -16.70
CA LEU A 56 -26.22 -2.49 -16.99
C LEU A 56 -26.56 -1.09 -16.46
N GLY A 57 -27.04 -0.23 -17.35
CA GLY A 57 -27.56 1.09 -17.00
C GLY A 57 -29.02 1.04 -16.50
N ALA A 58 -29.48 2.17 -15.97
CA ALA A 58 -30.86 2.30 -15.56
C ALA A 58 -31.81 2.12 -16.78
N GLY A 59 -32.74 1.18 -16.66
CA GLY A 59 -33.71 0.85 -17.74
C GLY A 59 -33.22 -0.20 -18.74
N ASP A 60 -32.01 -0.70 -18.63
CA ASP A 60 -31.57 -1.85 -19.43
C ASP A 60 -32.38 -3.09 -19.06
N ALA A 61 -32.72 -3.90 -20.08
CA ALA A 61 -33.32 -5.20 -19.84
C ALA A 61 -32.33 -6.13 -19.15
N LEU A 62 -32.78 -6.78 -18.09
CA LEU A 62 -31.94 -7.74 -17.36
C LEU A 62 -31.63 -8.94 -18.26
N PRO A 63 -30.33 -9.29 -18.41
CA PRO A 63 -29.96 -10.47 -19.15
C PRO A 63 -30.35 -11.74 -18.38
N LYS A 64 -30.49 -12.86 -19.09
CA LYS A 64 -30.57 -14.15 -18.42
C LYS A 64 -29.21 -14.48 -17.81
N ALA A 65 -29.24 -14.92 -16.57
CA ALA A 65 -28.05 -15.39 -15.85
C ALA A 65 -28.45 -16.65 -15.06
N ASP A 66 -27.49 -17.53 -14.80
CA ASP A 66 -27.72 -18.75 -14.03
C ASP A 66 -27.83 -18.46 -12.53
N SER A 67 -27.20 -17.36 -12.09
CA SER A 67 -27.27 -16.86 -10.71
C SER A 67 -27.56 -15.37 -10.69
N VAL A 68 -28.49 -14.96 -9.82
CA VAL A 68 -28.80 -13.55 -9.58
C VAL A 68 -28.55 -13.22 -8.12
N ILE A 69 -27.75 -12.20 -7.88
CA ILE A 69 -27.41 -11.71 -6.54
C ILE A 69 -27.94 -10.29 -6.41
N ASP A 70 -28.87 -10.10 -5.48
CA ASP A 70 -29.41 -8.78 -5.14
C ASP A 70 -28.41 -8.00 -4.29
N ALA A 71 -27.90 -6.89 -4.81
CA ALA A 71 -27.04 -5.98 -4.06
C ALA A 71 -27.80 -5.16 -3.00
N GLY A 72 -29.14 -5.22 -3.00
CA GLY A 72 -29.98 -4.55 -2.01
C GLY A 72 -29.87 -3.03 -2.03
N GLY A 73 -29.66 -2.42 -3.20
CA GLY A 73 -29.47 -0.97 -3.35
C GLY A 73 -28.13 -0.46 -2.81
N ARG A 74 -27.20 -1.34 -2.38
CA ARG A 74 -25.89 -0.94 -1.88
C ARG A 74 -25.04 -0.32 -2.97
N THR A 75 -24.14 0.56 -2.56
CA THR A 75 -23.17 1.14 -3.50
C THR A 75 -22.11 0.11 -3.88
N LEU A 76 -21.94 -0.05 -5.19
CA LEU A 76 -20.94 -0.92 -5.81
C LEU A 76 -19.87 -0.06 -6.48
N LEU A 77 -18.61 -0.24 -6.05
CA LEU A 77 -17.43 0.41 -6.63
C LEU A 77 -16.50 -0.64 -7.25
N PRO A 78 -15.71 -0.32 -8.30
CA PRO A 78 -14.59 -1.15 -8.70
C PRO A 78 -13.70 -1.45 -7.50
N GLY A 79 -13.07 -2.61 -7.50
CA GLY A 79 -12.08 -2.96 -6.47
C GLY A 79 -11.00 -1.88 -6.35
N LEU A 80 -10.73 -1.46 -5.12
CA LEU A 80 -9.75 -0.42 -4.85
C LEU A 80 -8.34 -1.00 -4.99
N ILE A 81 -7.43 -0.21 -5.57
CA ILE A 81 -6.05 -0.62 -5.79
C ILE A 81 -5.15 0.34 -5.03
N ASP A 82 -4.40 -0.19 -4.08
CA ASP A 82 -3.36 0.55 -3.38
C ASP A 82 -2.07 0.54 -4.23
N ALA A 83 -1.65 1.70 -4.73
CA ALA A 83 -0.48 1.77 -5.60
C ALA A 83 0.84 1.54 -4.85
N HIS A 84 0.87 1.71 -3.52
CA HIS A 84 2.07 1.65 -2.71
C HIS A 84 1.76 1.11 -1.31
N GLY A 85 2.15 -0.12 -1.05
CA GLY A 85 2.03 -0.72 0.27
C GLY A 85 3.07 -1.81 0.50
N HIS A 86 3.30 -2.16 1.76
CA HIS A 86 4.27 -3.16 2.21
C HIS A 86 3.55 -4.38 2.77
N VAL A 87 3.14 -5.28 1.86
CA VAL A 87 2.18 -6.37 2.17
C VAL A 87 2.67 -7.30 3.27
N MET A 88 3.94 -7.73 3.23
CA MET A 88 4.46 -8.64 4.24
C MET A 88 4.62 -7.96 5.60
N GLU A 89 5.04 -6.70 5.59
CA GLU A 89 5.18 -5.90 6.82
C GLU A 89 3.82 -5.72 7.51
N LEU A 90 2.75 -5.38 6.77
CA LEU A 90 1.38 -5.35 7.29
C LEU A 90 0.98 -6.67 7.96
N GLY A 91 1.32 -7.79 7.33
CA GLY A 91 1.00 -9.12 7.87
C GLY A 91 1.76 -9.42 9.15
N PHE A 92 3.05 -9.14 9.19
CA PHE A 92 3.86 -9.33 10.38
C PHE A 92 3.44 -8.40 11.53
N ASP A 93 3.16 -7.13 11.24
CA ASP A 93 2.72 -6.17 12.27
C ASP A 93 1.38 -6.56 12.88
N ALA A 94 0.48 -7.13 12.09
CA ALA A 94 -0.81 -7.63 12.57
C ALA A 94 -0.69 -8.91 13.45
N LEU A 95 0.47 -9.58 13.43
CA LEU A 95 0.77 -10.75 14.26
C LEU A 95 1.62 -10.40 15.47
N ARG A 96 2.15 -9.17 15.53
CA ARG A 96 3.01 -8.67 16.62
C ARG A 96 2.19 -7.94 17.68
N LEU A 97 2.84 -7.64 18.79
CA LEU A 97 2.26 -6.85 19.87
C LEU A 97 1.99 -5.42 19.39
N ASP A 98 0.73 -5.02 19.34
CA ASP A 98 0.30 -3.66 19.01
C ASP A 98 0.34 -2.76 20.25
N LEU A 99 1.18 -1.72 20.19
CA LEU A 99 1.36 -0.71 21.23
C LEU A 99 0.87 0.67 20.81
N VAL A 100 0.25 0.78 19.63
CA VAL A 100 -0.30 2.06 19.14
C VAL A 100 -1.30 2.61 20.14
N GLY A 101 -1.20 3.92 20.41
CA GLY A 101 -2.11 4.64 21.31
C GLY A 101 -1.92 4.34 22.79
N THR A 102 -0.85 3.61 23.20
CA THR A 102 -0.54 3.50 24.64
C THR A 102 -0.29 4.87 25.24
N THR A 103 -0.93 5.13 26.38
CA THR A 103 -0.91 6.43 27.07
C THR A 103 0.03 6.46 28.27
N SER A 104 0.66 5.34 28.61
CA SER A 104 1.62 5.22 29.70
C SER A 104 2.55 4.01 29.53
N LEU A 105 3.70 4.03 30.22
CA LEU A 105 4.58 2.88 30.36
C LEU A 105 3.85 1.68 30.99
N GLN A 106 3.00 1.94 31.97
CA GLN A 106 2.21 0.89 32.63
C GLN A 106 1.26 0.18 31.65
N GLU A 107 0.62 0.92 30.74
CA GLU A 107 -0.23 0.32 29.70
C GLU A 107 0.59 -0.52 28.73
N LEU A 108 1.77 -0.04 28.31
CA LEU A 108 2.70 -0.83 27.48
C LEU A 108 3.03 -2.17 28.19
N GLN A 109 3.41 -2.10 29.48
CA GLN A 109 3.73 -3.30 30.28
C GLN A 109 2.54 -4.24 30.41
N GLN A 110 1.32 -3.74 30.58
CA GLN A 110 0.10 -4.55 30.64
C GLN A 110 -0.16 -5.30 29.33
N ARG A 111 -0.04 -4.57 28.17
CA ARG A 111 -0.22 -5.19 26.85
C ARG A 111 0.87 -6.23 26.58
N LEU A 112 2.13 -5.95 26.92
CA LEU A 112 3.24 -6.90 26.80
C LEU A 112 2.99 -8.16 27.63
N LYS A 113 2.52 -8.02 28.87
CA LYS A 113 2.20 -9.15 29.75
C LYS A 113 1.08 -10.02 29.18
N ALA A 114 0.00 -9.40 28.70
CA ALA A 114 -1.11 -10.10 28.08
C ALA A 114 -0.66 -10.89 26.83
N TYR A 115 0.08 -10.21 25.93
CA TYR A 115 0.61 -10.83 24.72
C TYR A 115 1.55 -12.01 25.04
N ALA A 116 2.43 -11.87 26.03
CA ALA A 116 3.33 -12.94 26.45
C ALA A 116 2.59 -14.17 26.98
N ALA A 117 1.47 -13.96 27.68
CA ALA A 117 0.62 -15.05 28.19
C ALA A 117 -0.16 -15.77 27.06
N GLU A 118 -0.62 -15.02 26.07
CA GLU A 118 -1.32 -15.56 24.89
C GLU A 118 -0.39 -16.30 23.92
N HIS A 119 0.91 -15.93 23.92
CA HIS A 119 1.93 -16.50 23.05
C HIS A 119 3.06 -17.15 23.87
N PRO A 120 2.79 -18.30 24.51
CA PRO A 120 3.79 -18.98 25.34
C PRO A 120 4.96 -19.53 24.50
N GLY A 121 6.14 -19.71 25.12
CA GLY A 121 7.35 -20.23 24.47
C GLY A 121 8.56 -19.35 24.72
N ASN A 122 9.69 -19.67 24.07
CA ASN A 122 10.98 -18.99 24.26
C ASN A 122 11.34 -18.09 23.04
N GLY A 123 10.46 -17.98 22.04
CA GLY A 123 10.66 -17.14 20.86
C GLY A 123 10.72 -15.66 21.21
N TRP A 124 11.24 -14.87 20.29
CA TRP A 124 11.25 -13.43 20.41
C TRP A 124 9.82 -12.87 20.47
N ILE A 125 9.56 -11.94 21.39
CA ILE A 125 8.40 -11.07 21.33
C ILE A 125 8.80 -9.82 20.58
N MET A 126 8.06 -9.56 19.51
CA MET A 126 8.19 -8.34 18.73
C MET A 126 6.91 -7.54 18.83
N GLY A 127 7.03 -6.22 18.90
CA GLY A 127 5.90 -5.30 18.94
C GLY A 127 6.28 -3.95 18.38
N ALA A 128 5.28 -3.13 18.07
CA ALA A 128 5.50 -1.79 17.54
C ALA A 128 4.43 -0.80 18.00
N GLY A 129 4.71 0.49 17.84
CA GLY A 129 3.71 1.54 17.98
C GLY A 129 3.74 2.32 19.29
N TRP A 130 4.68 2.04 20.21
CA TRP A 130 4.79 2.90 21.40
C TRP A 130 5.26 4.31 21.04
N ASN A 131 4.72 5.31 21.79
CA ASN A 131 5.07 6.72 21.62
C ASN A 131 5.08 7.40 22.98
N GLN A 132 6.27 7.62 23.55
CA GLN A 132 6.44 8.25 24.84
C GLN A 132 5.95 9.70 24.88
N GLU A 133 5.82 10.37 23.74
CA GLU A 133 5.27 11.74 23.71
C GLU A 133 3.79 11.80 24.14
N LEU A 134 3.08 10.68 24.08
CA LEU A 134 1.72 10.53 24.60
C LEU A 134 1.68 10.24 26.09
N TRP A 135 2.84 9.93 26.71
CA TRP A 135 2.91 9.54 28.12
C TRP A 135 3.14 10.75 29.02
N PRO A 136 2.64 10.74 30.28
CA PRO A 136 2.90 11.82 31.21
C PRO A 136 4.39 12.08 31.48
N THR A 137 5.21 11.03 31.47
CA THR A 137 6.64 11.10 31.73
C THR A 137 7.47 11.61 30.55
N LYS A 138 7.00 11.42 29.31
CA LYS A 138 7.72 11.71 28.06
C LYS A 138 9.13 11.12 28.00
N THR A 139 9.36 10.01 28.71
CA THR A 139 10.67 9.33 28.77
C THR A 139 10.64 8.03 27.99
N PHE A 140 11.74 7.68 27.37
CA PHE A 140 11.88 6.38 26.70
C PHE A 140 11.72 5.23 27.70
N PRO A 141 11.06 4.12 27.32
CA PRO A 141 11.09 2.89 28.09
C PRO A 141 12.51 2.33 28.16
N THR A 142 12.83 1.55 29.19
CA THR A 142 14.15 0.97 29.42
C THR A 142 14.11 -0.56 29.36
N ALA A 143 15.28 -1.20 29.25
CA ALA A 143 15.38 -2.66 29.36
C ALA A 143 14.78 -3.17 30.67
N ALA A 144 15.03 -2.49 31.80
CA ALA A 144 14.50 -2.85 33.10
C ALA A 144 12.96 -2.80 33.16
N ASP A 145 12.34 -1.86 32.45
CA ASP A 145 10.87 -1.76 32.37
C ASP A 145 10.26 -2.99 31.68
N LEU A 146 10.95 -3.52 30.66
CA LEU A 146 10.50 -4.74 29.96
C LEU A 146 10.82 -5.99 30.79
N ASP A 147 12.00 -6.05 31.41
CA ASP A 147 12.41 -7.18 32.27
C ASP A 147 11.47 -7.37 33.47
N ALA A 148 10.89 -6.30 34.00
CA ALA A 148 9.89 -6.36 35.06
C ALA A 148 8.63 -7.15 34.67
N VAL A 149 8.40 -7.37 33.36
CA VAL A 149 7.23 -8.06 32.82
C VAL A 149 7.62 -9.37 32.15
N VAL A 150 8.65 -9.36 31.30
CA VAL A 150 9.15 -10.52 30.55
C VAL A 150 10.68 -10.48 30.57
N SER A 151 11.29 -11.37 31.35
CA SER A 151 12.75 -11.47 31.51
C SER A 151 13.35 -12.77 30.98
N ASP A 152 12.50 -13.77 30.69
CA ASP A 152 12.88 -15.15 30.34
C ASP A 152 13.12 -15.37 28.85
N ARG A 153 12.69 -14.44 28.00
CA ARG A 153 12.88 -14.48 26.54
C ARG A 153 13.11 -13.10 25.93
N PRO A 154 13.70 -13.02 24.73
CA PRO A 154 13.96 -11.75 24.07
C PRO A 154 12.69 -10.97 23.74
N VAL A 155 12.66 -9.67 24.06
CA VAL A 155 11.60 -8.71 23.74
C VAL A 155 12.20 -7.51 23.02
N VAL A 156 11.62 -7.13 21.88
CA VAL A 156 11.95 -5.93 21.12
C VAL A 156 10.68 -5.20 20.73
N LEU A 157 10.57 -3.94 21.13
CA LEU A 157 9.42 -3.10 20.87
C LEU A 157 9.85 -1.84 20.13
N THR A 158 9.36 -1.66 18.89
CA THR A 158 9.73 -0.54 18.02
C THR A 158 8.82 0.67 18.28
N ARG A 159 9.38 1.87 18.26
CA ARG A 159 8.65 3.12 18.35
C ARG A 159 7.78 3.34 17.11
N VAL A 160 6.70 4.09 17.26
CA VAL A 160 5.70 4.36 16.21
C VAL A 160 6.27 4.89 14.89
N ASP A 161 7.38 5.60 14.94
CA ASP A 161 8.05 6.17 13.76
C ASP A 161 9.21 5.31 13.22
N GLY A 162 9.46 4.14 13.84
CA GLY A 162 10.56 3.25 13.45
C GLY A 162 11.97 3.75 13.78
N HIS A 163 12.12 4.96 14.38
CA HIS A 163 13.42 5.56 14.66
C HIS A 163 14.03 5.18 16.02
N ALA A 164 13.32 4.38 16.82
CA ALA A 164 13.85 3.81 18.06
C ALA A 164 13.22 2.45 18.33
N LEU A 165 13.98 1.59 19.00
CA LEU A 165 13.45 0.37 19.61
C LEU A 165 13.94 0.26 21.07
N VAL A 166 13.16 -0.41 21.92
CA VAL A 166 13.59 -0.83 23.24
C VAL A 166 13.73 -2.35 23.27
N ALA A 167 14.84 -2.84 23.81
CA ALA A 167 15.15 -4.25 23.96
C ALA A 167 15.32 -4.61 25.43
N ASN A 168 14.77 -5.75 25.86
CA ASN A 168 14.99 -6.26 27.21
C ASN A 168 16.39 -6.90 27.36
N SER A 169 16.78 -7.24 28.58
CA SER A 169 18.10 -7.82 28.85
C SER A 169 18.35 -9.14 28.10
N ALA A 170 17.34 -9.96 27.88
CA ALA A 170 17.45 -11.19 27.10
C ALA A 170 17.74 -10.93 25.62
N ALA A 171 17.09 -9.93 25.00
CA ALA A 171 17.35 -9.51 23.62
C ALA A 171 18.75 -8.89 23.47
N MET A 172 19.14 -8.02 24.38
CA MET A 172 20.50 -7.45 24.42
C MET A 172 21.57 -8.54 24.52
N LYS A 173 21.37 -9.51 25.41
CA LYS A 173 22.27 -10.68 25.56
C LYS A 173 22.36 -11.49 24.26
N ALA A 174 21.24 -11.78 23.61
CA ALA A 174 21.21 -12.50 22.34
C ALA A 174 21.96 -11.73 21.22
N ALA A 175 21.91 -10.39 21.26
CA ALA A 175 22.63 -9.52 20.33
C ALA A 175 24.11 -9.28 20.69
N GLY A 176 24.57 -9.79 21.83
CA GLY A 176 25.93 -9.52 22.35
C GLY A 176 26.16 -8.06 22.77
N VAL A 177 25.06 -7.36 23.10
CA VAL A 177 25.08 -5.95 23.51
C VAL A 177 25.14 -5.87 25.05
N THR A 178 26.02 -5.03 25.56
CA THR A 178 26.22 -4.79 27.00
C THR A 178 26.11 -3.31 27.32
N ALA A 179 26.09 -2.96 28.61
CA ALA A 179 26.13 -1.54 29.05
C ALA A 179 27.37 -0.78 28.57
N GLY A 180 28.45 -1.48 28.22
CA GLY A 180 29.68 -0.89 27.69
C GLY A 180 29.76 -0.85 26.16
N THR A 181 28.75 -1.32 25.46
CA THR A 181 28.72 -1.29 23.98
C THR A 181 28.60 0.16 23.49
N PRO A 182 29.57 0.65 22.68
CA PRO A 182 29.51 2.02 22.17
C PRO A 182 28.36 2.17 21.14
N ALA A 183 27.72 3.33 21.17
CA ALA A 183 26.77 3.68 20.11
C ALA A 183 27.52 3.87 18.78
N PRO A 184 26.99 3.34 17.65
CA PRO A 184 27.57 3.59 16.34
C PRO A 184 27.37 5.05 15.92
N GLN A 185 28.13 5.50 14.92
CA GLN A 185 27.95 6.83 14.36
C GLN A 185 26.51 6.98 13.82
N GLY A 186 25.84 8.06 14.20
CA GLY A 186 24.44 8.30 13.82
C GLY A 186 23.42 7.53 14.66
N GLY A 187 23.81 6.96 15.80
CA GLY A 187 22.91 6.29 16.74
C GLY A 187 23.17 6.65 18.20
N GLU A 188 22.16 6.44 19.04
CA GLU A 188 22.23 6.65 20.49
C GLU A 188 21.70 5.42 21.24
N ILE A 189 22.20 5.22 22.49
CA ILE A 189 21.75 4.12 23.38
C ILE A 189 21.33 4.71 24.72
N HIS A 190 20.09 4.47 25.13
CA HIS A 190 19.50 4.97 26.37
C HIS A 190 18.95 3.82 27.21
N ASN A 191 19.77 3.17 28.05
CA ASN A 191 19.34 2.12 29.01
C ASN A 191 18.49 1.00 28.38
N GLY A 192 18.87 0.52 27.18
CA GLY A 192 18.15 -0.51 26.44
C GLY A 192 17.21 0.03 25.35
N THR A 193 17.04 1.34 25.25
CA THR A 193 16.46 1.97 24.05
C THR A 193 17.58 2.35 23.09
N PHE A 194 17.44 1.95 21.83
CA PHE A 194 18.39 2.14 20.73
C PHE A 194 17.74 3.05 19.69
N VAL A 195 18.42 4.15 19.35
CA VAL A 195 17.92 5.18 18.44
C VAL A 195 18.71 5.14 17.13
N ASP A 196 18.02 5.30 16.01
CA ASP A 196 18.55 5.37 14.64
C ASP A 196 19.55 4.24 14.34
N ALA A 197 20.79 4.55 13.96
CA ALA A 197 21.80 3.54 13.60
C ALA A 197 22.11 2.53 14.71
N ALA A 198 21.79 2.84 15.97
CA ALA A 198 22.00 1.91 17.07
C ALA A 198 21.01 0.72 17.06
N GLN A 199 19.85 0.86 16.42
CA GLN A 199 18.87 -0.23 16.28
C GLN A 199 19.50 -1.47 15.64
N GLY A 200 20.36 -1.29 14.63
CA GLY A 200 21.06 -2.38 13.96
C GLY A 200 21.93 -3.26 14.86
N LEU A 201 22.27 -2.80 16.08
CA LEU A 201 22.94 -3.64 17.07
C LEU A 201 22.05 -4.79 17.57
N ILE A 202 20.75 -4.55 17.66
CA ILE A 202 19.74 -5.52 18.12
C ILE A 202 19.14 -6.27 16.93
N GLU A 203 18.76 -5.56 15.87
CA GLU A 203 18.04 -6.11 14.70
C GLU A 203 18.78 -7.27 14.04
N LYS A 204 20.11 -7.21 13.94
CA LYS A 204 20.93 -8.30 13.37
C LYS A 204 20.84 -9.63 14.12
N ALA A 205 20.39 -9.61 15.38
CA ALA A 205 20.21 -10.81 16.19
C ALA A 205 18.80 -11.37 16.14
N ILE A 206 17.84 -10.62 15.59
CA ILE A 206 16.46 -11.08 15.42
C ILE A 206 16.45 -12.18 14.36
N PRO A 207 15.91 -13.36 14.66
CA PRO A 207 15.79 -14.44 13.67
C PRO A 207 14.96 -14.00 12.47
N LYS A 208 15.39 -14.37 11.28
CA LYS A 208 14.56 -14.19 10.09
C LYS A 208 13.29 -15.05 10.20
N PRO A 209 12.15 -14.56 9.75
CA PRO A 209 10.92 -15.33 9.72
C PRO A 209 11.10 -16.63 8.93
N THR A 210 10.54 -17.71 9.42
CA THR A 210 10.43 -18.96 8.69
C THR A 210 9.44 -18.85 7.52
N ALA A 211 9.50 -19.77 6.58
CA ALA A 211 8.53 -19.83 5.48
C ALA A 211 7.08 -19.95 5.98
N SER A 212 6.87 -20.71 7.05
CA SER A 212 5.55 -20.88 7.67
C SER A 212 5.03 -19.60 8.30
N GLU A 213 5.89 -18.86 9.03
CA GLU A 213 5.52 -17.56 9.61
C GLU A 213 5.21 -16.54 8.52
N SER A 214 6.00 -16.52 7.44
CA SER A 214 5.73 -15.68 6.28
C SER A 214 4.40 -16.03 5.60
N ASP A 215 4.07 -17.32 5.46
CA ASP A 215 2.79 -17.76 4.90
C ASP A 215 1.61 -17.27 5.77
N VAL A 216 1.71 -17.40 7.12
CA VAL A 216 0.68 -16.92 8.05
C VAL A 216 0.55 -15.39 7.99
N ALA A 217 1.67 -14.65 8.01
CA ALA A 217 1.68 -13.20 7.91
C ALA A 217 1.01 -12.74 6.60
N PHE A 218 1.33 -13.38 5.49
CA PHE A 218 0.72 -13.05 4.20
C PHE A 218 -0.81 -13.30 4.18
N GLN A 219 -1.29 -14.42 4.74
CA GLN A 219 -2.73 -14.65 4.83
C GLN A 219 -3.41 -13.57 5.67
N LYS A 220 -2.80 -13.15 6.79
CA LYS A 220 -3.31 -12.08 7.64
C LYS A 220 -3.35 -10.73 6.91
N ALA A 221 -2.30 -10.40 6.15
CA ALA A 221 -2.29 -9.19 5.33
C ALA A 221 -3.46 -9.19 4.33
N GLN A 222 -3.70 -10.29 3.63
CA GLN A 222 -4.82 -10.41 2.69
C GLN A 222 -6.18 -10.22 3.39
N ASP A 223 -6.38 -10.80 4.58
CA ASP A 223 -7.64 -10.61 5.33
C ASP A 223 -7.90 -9.13 5.64
N ILE A 224 -6.86 -8.41 6.06
CA ILE A 224 -6.93 -6.98 6.36
C ILE A 224 -7.24 -6.17 5.09
N LEU A 225 -6.49 -6.39 4.01
CA LEU A 225 -6.67 -5.68 2.74
C LEU A 225 -8.07 -5.87 2.19
N LEU A 226 -8.56 -7.11 2.16
CA LEU A 226 -9.91 -7.44 1.69
C LEU A 226 -10.99 -6.82 2.58
N GLY A 227 -10.74 -6.70 3.88
CA GLY A 227 -11.62 -6.02 4.83
C GLY A 227 -11.80 -4.53 4.54
N PHE A 228 -10.82 -3.91 3.91
CA PHE A 228 -10.86 -2.52 3.46
C PHE A 228 -11.17 -2.35 1.96
N GLY A 229 -11.49 -3.45 1.26
CA GLY A 229 -11.86 -3.42 -0.14
C GLY A 229 -10.68 -3.24 -1.10
N VAL A 230 -9.47 -3.44 -0.63
CA VAL A 230 -8.26 -3.42 -1.46
C VAL A 230 -8.14 -4.76 -2.18
N THR A 231 -8.34 -4.74 -3.49
CA THR A 231 -8.30 -5.93 -4.35
C THR A 231 -6.98 -6.08 -5.09
N GLY A 232 -6.22 -5.00 -5.21
CA GLY A 232 -4.92 -4.98 -5.85
C GLY A 232 -3.92 -4.09 -5.11
N VAL A 233 -2.63 -4.45 -5.16
CA VAL A 233 -1.56 -3.72 -4.46
C VAL A 233 -0.31 -3.63 -5.33
N GLY A 234 0.28 -2.44 -5.41
CA GLY A 234 1.67 -2.24 -5.75
C GLY A 234 2.54 -2.58 -4.52
N SER A 235 2.98 -3.84 -4.43
CA SER A 235 3.76 -4.32 -3.28
C SER A 235 5.21 -3.84 -3.39
N MET A 236 5.57 -2.86 -2.56
CA MET A 236 6.88 -2.21 -2.57
C MET A 236 7.91 -2.96 -1.72
N SER A 237 9.18 -2.76 -2.04
CA SER A 237 10.33 -3.31 -1.28
C SER A 237 10.28 -4.82 -1.04
N THR A 238 9.71 -5.56 -1.99
CA THR A 238 9.52 -7.01 -1.86
C THR A 238 10.86 -7.74 -1.95
N SER A 239 11.20 -8.50 -0.92
CA SER A 239 12.35 -9.38 -0.89
C SER A 239 12.11 -10.68 -1.68
N LEU A 240 13.16 -11.50 -1.90
CA LEU A 240 12.97 -12.85 -2.48
C LEU A 240 12.18 -13.78 -1.55
N ASP A 241 12.33 -13.63 -0.24
CA ASP A 241 11.59 -14.44 0.73
C ASP A 241 10.09 -14.10 0.68
N ASP A 242 9.74 -12.82 0.56
CA ASP A 242 8.36 -12.35 0.38
C ASP A 242 7.77 -12.83 -0.95
N TRP A 243 8.51 -12.67 -2.04
CA TRP A 243 8.12 -13.20 -3.35
C TRP A 243 7.83 -14.71 -3.28
N ASN A 244 8.68 -15.46 -2.59
CA ASN A 244 8.48 -16.90 -2.40
C ASN A 244 7.23 -17.20 -1.55
N ALA A 245 6.90 -16.38 -0.55
CA ALA A 245 5.65 -16.52 0.20
C ALA A 245 4.42 -16.28 -0.69
N PHE A 246 4.46 -15.25 -1.55
CA PHE A 246 3.39 -14.99 -2.52
C PHE A 246 3.23 -16.15 -3.53
N ARG A 247 4.36 -16.71 -4.01
CA ARG A 247 4.36 -17.88 -4.89
C ARG A 247 3.76 -19.11 -4.22
N ARG A 248 4.16 -19.41 -2.97
CA ARG A 248 3.59 -20.54 -2.21
C ARG A 248 2.08 -20.39 -1.99
N ALA A 249 1.60 -19.17 -1.74
CA ALA A 249 0.16 -18.92 -1.64
C ALA A 249 -0.56 -19.14 -2.96
N GLY A 250 0.03 -18.70 -4.08
CA GLY A 250 -0.51 -18.97 -5.42
C GLY A 250 -0.54 -20.47 -5.77
N ASP A 251 0.53 -21.19 -5.48
CA ASP A 251 0.64 -22.64 -5.72
C ASP A 251 -0.39 -23.45 -4.90
N LYS A 252 -0.89 -22.89 -3.78
CA LYS A 252 -1.92 -23.48 -2.91
C LYS A 252 -3.33 -22.94 -3.16
N ASP A 253 -3.54 -22.13 -4.20
CA ASP A 253 -4.80 -21.39 -4.45
C ASP A 253 -5.28 -20.53 -3.25
N GLN A 254 -4.33 -19.94 -2.53
CA GLN A 254 -4.55 -19.10 -1.37
C GLN A 254 -4.22 -17.63 -1.60
N LEU A 255 -3.88 -17.27 -2.83
CA LEU A 255 -3.63 -15.89 -3.25
C LEU A 255 -4.94 -15.22 -3.61
N ARG A 256 -5.43 -14.34 -2.73
CA ARG A 256 -6.75 -13.72 -2.81
C ARG A 256 -6.75 -12.27 -3.29
N VAL A 257 -5.58 -11.59 -3.27
CA VAL A 257 -5.40 -10.23 -3.78
C VAL A 257 -4.52 -10.23 -5.01
N ARG A 258 -4.53 -9.16 -5.79
CA ARG A 258 -3.64 -9.02 -6.96
C ARG A 258 -2.41 -8.20 -6.58
N LEU A 259 -1.23 -8.73 -6.86
CA LEU A 259 0.05 -8.14 -6.51
C LEU A 259 0.87 -7.75 -7.74
N MET A 260 1.14 -6.46 -7.86
CA MET A 260 2.11 -5.88 -8.77
C MET A 260 3.39 -5.61 -7.96
N VAL A 261 4.34 -6.54 -8.02
CA VAL A 261 5.49 -6.57 -7.11
C VAL A 261 6.63 -5.70 -7.64
N TYR A 262 7.18 -4.88 -6.74
CA TYR A 262 8.40 -4.09 -6.92
C TYR A 262 9.49 -4.64 -6.01
N LEU A 263 10.46 -5.33 -6.60
CA LEU A 263 11.56 -5.98 -5.90
C LEU A 263 12.48 -4.95 -5.24
N LEU A 264 13.03 -5.25 -4.08
CA LEU A 264 13.92 -4.35 -3.36
C LEU A 264 15.34 -4.36 -3.97
N GLY A 265 15.72 -3.30 -4.67
CA GLY A 265 17.03 -3.13 -5.27
C GLY A 265 17.37 -4.20 -6.32
N LEU A 266 18.65 -4.33 -6.66
CA LEU A 266 19.10 -5.19 -7.76
C LEU A 266 19.37 -6.65 -7.37
N GLU A 267 19.53 -6.95 -6.08
CA GLU A 267 19.90 -8.30 -5.63
C GLU A 267 18.89 -9.38 -6.05
N PRO A 268 17.55 -9.15 -5.94
CA PRO A 268 16.56 -10.13 -6.39
C PRO A 268 16.61 -10.44 -7.89
N LEU A 269 17.17 -9.55 -8.70
CA LEU A 269 17.27 -9.73 -10.16
C LEU A 269 18.20 -10.89 -10.56
N LYS A 270 19.07 -11.33 -9.66
CA LYS A 270 19.88 -12.55 -9.87
C LYS A 270 19.02 -13.80 -9.99
N THR A 271 17.85 -13.81 -9.34
CA THR A 271 16.89 -14.93 -9.36
C THR A 271 15.71 -14.65 -10.30
N ILE A 272 15.27 -13.40 -10.39
CA ILE A 272 14.17 -12.94 -11.24
C ILE A 272 14.76 -11.92 -12.24
N PRO A 273 15.41 -12.39 -13.33
CA PRO A 273 16.20 -11.50 -14.20
C PRO A 273 15.36 -10.60 -15.09
N HIS A 274 14.06 -10.85 -15.24
CA HIS A 274 13.13 -10.08 -16.07
C HIS A 274 11.76 -10.00 -15.40
N PRO A 275 10.91 -8.98 -15.74
CA PRO A 275 9.52 -8.94 -15.32
C PRO A 275 8.81 -10.24 -15.67
N THR A 276 7.99 -10.74 -14.75
CA THR A 276 7.24 -11.97 -15.00
C THR A 276 5.98 -11.69 -15.80
N PRO A 277 5.46 -12.65 -16.57
CA PRO A 277 4.06 -12.59 -16.97
C PRO A 277 3.17 -12.58 -15.71
N TRP A 278 1.87 -12.30 -15.90
CA TRP A 278 0.90 -12.54 -14.86
C TRP A 278 0.81 -14.04 -14.55
N LEU A 279 0.79 -14.37 -13.27
CA LEU A 279 0.69 -15.73 -12.72
C LEU A 279 -0.62 -15.86 -11.95
N TYR A 280 -1.11 -17.08 -11.76
CA TYR A 280 -2.25 -17.40 -10.90
C TYR A 280 -3.52 -16.58 -11.24
N GLU A 281 -4.01 -16.69 -12.47
CA GLU A 281 -5.19 -15.96 -12.95
C GLU A 281 -5.04 -14.43 -12.78
N ASP A 282 -3.92 -13.90 -13.21
CA ASP A 282 -3.55 -12.49 -13.13
C ASP A 282 -3.50 -11.95 -11.67
N ARG A 283 -3.06 -12.79 -10.70
CA ARG A 283 -2.97 -12.39 -9.28
C ARG A 283 -1.57 -12.03 -8.81
N LEU A 284 -0.53 -12.42 -9.53
CA LEU A 284 0.85 -12.12 -9.13
C LEU A 284 1.72 -11.78 -10.33
N ARG A 285 2.49 -10.70 -10.20
CA ARG A 285 3.46 -10.29 -11.22
C ARG A 285 4.61 -9.51 -10.58
N ALA A 286 5.86 -9.86 -10.89
CA ALA A 286 7.00 -8.98 -10.65
C ALA A 286 7.10 -7.99 -11.83
N VAL A 287 6.85 -6.71 -11.57
CA VAL A 287 6.73 -5.67 -12.59
C VAL A 287 7.87 -4.66 -12.53
N GLY A 288 8.41 -4.40 -11.34
CA GLY A 288 9.37 -3.33 -11.15
C GLY A 288 10.39 -3.59 -10.04
N VAL A 289 11.25 -2.59 -9.86
CA VAL A 289 12.27 -2.54 -8.82
C VAL A 289 12.11 -1.25 -8.04
N LYS A 290 12.12 -1.35 -6.69
CA LYS A 290 12.06 -0.23 -5.76
C LYS A 290 13.45 0.25 -5.39
N PHE A 291 13.64 1.58 -5.43
CA PHE A 291 14.82 2.30 -4.98
C PHE A 291 14.45 3.43 -4.01
N PHE A 292 15.45 4.01 -3.35
CA PHE A 292 15.29 5.12 -2.43
C PHE A 292 16.30 6.21 -2.76
N ALA A 293 15.86 7.46 -2.91
CA ALA A 293 16.73 8.62 -3.15
C ALA A 293 17.06 9.37 -1.84
N ASP A 294 16.14 9.36 -0.88
CA ASP A 294 16.26 10.04 0.40
C ASP A 294 15.44 9.35 1.50
N GLY A 295 15.38 9.97 2.68
CA GLY A 295 14.57 9.51 3.81
C GLY A 295 13.28 10.32 4.00
N ALA A 296 12.63 10.15 5.17
CA ALA A 296 11.36 10.77 5.50
C ALA A 296 11.48 12.23 5.96
N LEU A 297 10.41 13.02 5.74
CA LEU A 297 10.36 14.43 6.16
C LEU A 297 10.35 14.57 7.68
N GLY A 298 9.63 13.69 8.38
CA GLY A 298 9.47 13.73 9.85
C GLY A 298 10.77 13.61 10.62
N SER A 299 11.63 12.68 10.22
CA SER A 299 12.96 12.46 10.78
C SER A 299 14.01 13.44 10.27
N ARG A 300 13.65 14.35 9.36
CA ARG A 300 14.58 15.24 8.64
C ARG A 300 15.58 14.48 7.75
N GLY A 301 15.19 13.28 7.29
CA GLY A 301 15.92 12.50 6.29
C GLY A 301 15.63 12.91 4.86
N ALA A 302 14.49 13.53 4.59
CA ALA A 302 14.14 14.02 3.25
C ALA A 302 15.16 15.05 2.77
N TRP A 303 15.72 14.82 1.55
CA TRP A 303 16.79 15.67 1.02
C TRP A 303 16.23 16.91 0.33
N LEU A 304 16.58 18.09 0.89
CA LEU A 304 16.04 19.38 0.49
C LEU A 304 17.08 20.23 -0.26
N LYS A 305 16.62 21.02 -1.23
CA LYS A 305 17.41 22.06 -1.92
C LYS A 305 17.92 23.14 -0.96
N GLN A 306 17.16 23.43 0.10
CA GLN A 306 17.50 24.37 1.15
C GLN A 306 17.42 23.71 2.53
N PRO A 307 18.13 24.23 3.56
CA PRO A 307 18.09 23.67 4.91
C PRO A 307 16.66 23.60 5.48
N TYR A 308 16.44 22.68 6.41
CA TYR A 308 15.24 22.64 7.22
C TYR A 308 15.05 23.95 7.99
N SER A 309 13.80 24.43 8.08
CA SER A 309 13.49 25.67 8.82
C SER A 309 13.74 25.54 10.31
N ASP A 310 13.48 24.35 10.85
CA ASP A 310 13.67 24.03 12.27
C ASP A 310 15.02 23.33 12.57
N LYS A 311 15.88 23.14 11.55
CA LYS A 311 17.24 22.61 11.66
C LYS A 311 18.15 23.17 10.56
N PRO A 312 18.58 24.45 10.67
CA PRO A 312 19.26 25.18 9.59
C PRO A 312 20.62 24.58 9.17
N GLU A 313 21.21 23.72 9.98
CA GLU A 313 22.45 23.00 9.69
C GLU A 313 22.24 21.75 8.83
N SER A 314 20.99 21.32 8.59
CA SER A 314 20.70 20.10 7.84
C SER A 314 19.87 20.36 6.60
N ARG A 315 20.16 19.62 5.53
CA ARG A 315 19.35 19.52 4.29
C ARG A 315 18.78 18.12 4.10
N GLY A 316 18.87 17.23 5.08
CA GLY A 316 18.50 15.82 4.96
C GLY A 316 19.63 14.97 4.37
N LEU A 317 19.27 13.81 3.84
CA LEU A 317 20.17 12.75 3.43
C LEU A 317 20.01 12.41 1.95
N GLN A 318 21.04 12.62 1.17
CA GLN A 318 21.13 12.07 -0.18
C GLN A 318 21.66 10.63 -0.07
N PHE A 319 20.87 9.63 -0.46
CA PHE A 319 21.28 8.23 -0.35
C PHE A 319 22.23 7.79 -1.46
N HIS A 320 22.10 8.37 -2.65
CA HIS A 320 22.92 8.04 -3.81
C HIS A 320 23.36 9.30 -4.54
N SER A 321 24.57 9.31 -5.05
CA SER A 321 24.97 10.29 -6.05
C SER A 321 24.14 10.13 -7.34
N ASP A 322 24.11 11.16 -8.19
CA ASP A 322 23.38 11.11 -9.47
C ASP A 322 23.85 9.95 -10.36
N ALA A 323 25.15 9.66 -10.34
CA ALA A 323 25.75 8.57 -11.11
C ALA A 323 25.34 7.18 -10.57
N GLU A 324 25.30 7.01 -9.26
CA GLU A 324 24.89 5.75 -8.62
C GLU A 324 23.41 5.48 -8.84
N LEU A 325 22.52 6.47 -8.63
CA LEU A 325 21.09 6.30 -8.85
C LEU A 325 20.80 5.97 -10.31
N LEU A 326 21.45 6.70 -11.26
CA LEU A 326 21.31 6.42 -12.70
C LEU A 326 21.81 5.00 -13.03
N SER A 327 22.96 4.59 -12.52
CA SER A 327 23.51 3.26 -12.78
C SER A 327 22.60 2.14 -12.29
N GLN A 328 22.05 2.27 -11.07
CA GLN A 328 21.16 1.26 -10.48
C GLN A 328 19.82 1.18 -11.24
N THR A 329 19.22 2.33 -11.52
CA THR A 329 17.94 2.38 -12.24
C THR A 329 18.09 1.96 -13.71
N ASP A 330 19.21 2.29 -14.36
CA ASP A 330 19.52 1.85 -15.72
C ASP A 330 19.70 0.31 -15.80
N ALA A 331 20.34 -0.30 -14.79
CA ALA A 331 20.48 -1.75 -14.72
C ALA A 331 19.11 -2.46 -14.61
N ALA A 332 18.20 -1.96 -13.78
CA ALA A 332 16.85 -2.49 -13.69
C ALA A 332 16.05 -2.28 -15.00
N ALA A 333 16.17 -1.09 -15.60
CA ALA A 333 15.53 -0.75 -16.86
C ALA A 333 16.03 -1.62 -18.03
N ALA A 334 17.35 -1.89 -18.10
CA ALA A 334 17.96 -2.76 -19.09
C ALA A 334 17.45 -4.21 -18.97
N ALA A 335 17.17 -4.67 -17.75
CA ALA A 335 16.54 -5.96 -17.49
C ALA A 335 15.03 -6.00 -17.83
N GLY A 336 14.45 -4.86 -18.23
CA GLY A 336 13.05 -4.75 -18.64
C GLY A 336 12.09 -4.30 -17.54
N PHE A 337 12.57 -4.10 -16.32
CA PHE A 337 11.74 -3.66 -15.20
C PHE A 337 11.36 -2.18 -15.28
N GLN A 338 10.19 -1.86 -14.73
CA GLN A 338 9.86 -0.49 -14.30
C GLN A 338 10.68 -0.14 -13.07
N THR A 339 11.05 1.11 -12.89
CA THR A 339 11.67 1.58 -11.66
C THR A 339 10.68 2.44 -10.86
N ALA A 340 10.62 2.22 -9.56
CA ALA A 340 9.84 2.99 -8.59
C ALA A 340 10.81 3.53 -7.54
N THR A 341 11.03 4.85 -7.51
CA THR A 341 12.01 5.46 -6.62
C THR A 341 11.32 6.35 -5.60
N HIS A 342 11.55 6.07 -4.32
CA HIS A 342 11.16 6.92 -3.21
C HIS A 342 11.88 8.28 -3.30
N ALA A 343 11.13 9.37 -3.32
CA ALA A 343 11.64 10.73 -3.24
C ALA A 343 10.64 11.63 -2.52
N ILE A 344 11.02 12.11 -1.34
CA ILE A 344 10.19 12.98 -0.50
C ILE A 344 10.63 14.43 -0.61
N GLY A 345 11.92 14.73 -0.46
CA GLY A 345 12.45 16.09 -0.53
C GLY A 345 12.54 16.63 -1.93
N ASP A 346 12.53 17.96 -2.07
CA ASP A 346 12.56 18.65 -3.37
C ASP A 346 13.89 18.46 -4.13
N ALA A 347 15.01 18.24 -3.42
CA ALA A 347 16.27 17.87 -4.05
C ALA A 347 16.26 16.43 -4.55
N ALA A 348 15.72 15.49 -3.77
CA ALA A 348 15.58 14.09 -4.18
C ALA A 348 14.64 13.95 -5.38
N ASN A 349 13.49 14.64 -5.35
CA ASN A 349 12.58 14.67 -6.49
C ASN A 349 13.27 15.21 -7.77
N ALA A 350 14.04 16.30 -7.67
CA ALA A 350 14.79 16.84 -8.81
C ALA A 350 15.83 15.85 -9.35
N GLN A 351 16.53 15.10 -8.47
CA GLN A 351 17.47 14.06 -8.85
C GLN A 351 16.77 12.91 -9.59
N VAL A 352 15.67 12.40 -9.05
CA VAL A 352 14.93 11.28 -9.65
C VAL A 352 14.32 11.68 -10.99
N ILE A 353 13.73 12.88 -11.10
CA ILE A 353 13.22 13.42 -12.37
C ILE A 353 14.33 13.45 -13.41
N SER A 354 15.49 14.04 -13.07
CA SER A 354 16.62 14.13 -14.00
C SER A 354 17.17 12.76 -14.41
N THR A 355 17.13 11.78 -13.51
CA THR A 355 17.47 10.39 -13.79
C THR A 355 16.48 9.78 -14.78
N TYR A 356 15.19 9.95 -14.55
CA TYR A 356 14.14 9.37 -15.38
C TYR A 356 14.01 10.06 -16.76
N GLU A 357 14.34 11.33 -16.88
CA GLU A 357 14.48 12.00 -18.18
C GLU A 357 15.55 11.30 -19.04
N LYS A 358 16.72 10.97 -18.46
CA LYS A 358 17.78 10.22 -19.15
C LYS A 358 17.34 8.79 -19.52
N LEU A 359 16.65 8.09 -18.62
CA LEU A 359 16.11 6.77 -18.90
C LEU A 359 15.05 6.81 -20.00
N SER A 360 14.19 7.85 -20.01
CA SER A 360 13.16 8.01 -21.04
C SER A 360 13.74 8.28 -22.42
N GLN A 361 14.86 9.01 -22.49
CA GLN A 361 15.61 9.17 -23.74
C GLN A 361 16.17 7.84 -24.27
N LYS A 362 16.58 6.95 -23.38
CA LYS A 362 17.17 5.65 -23.74
C LYS A 362 16.13 4.55 -24.00
N TYR A 363 15.07 4.47 -23.19
CA TYR A 363 14.11 3.35 -23.20
C TYR A 363 12.69 3.74 -23.61
N GLY A 364 12.43 5.02 -23.83
CA GLY A 364 11.11 5.56 -24.14
C GLY A 364 10.25 5.85 -22.89
N THR A 365 9.22 6.67 -23.10
CA THR A 365 8.29 7.12 -22.04
C THR A 365 7.29 6.04 -21.61
N GLY A 366 7.08 5.01 -22.43
CA GLY A 366 6.15 3.91 -22.13
C GLY A 366 6.55 3.02 -20.96
N ARG A 367 7.74 3.25 -20.36
CA ARG A 367 8.18 2.55 -19.15
C ARG A 367 7.46 3.01 -17.89
N ARG A 368 6.78 4.18 -17.92
CA ARG A 368 5.98 4.70 -16.81
C ARG A 368 6.77 4.74 -15.50
N TRP A 369 7.98 5.32 -15.55
CA TRP A 369 8.83 5.47 -14.37
C TRP A 369 8.03 6.05 -13.21
N ARG A 370 8.21 5.53 -11.98
CA ARG A 370 7.40 5.95 -10.84
C ARG A 370 8.26 6.73 -9.84
N ILE A 371 7.76 7.89 -9.43
CA ILE A 371 8.25 8.56 -8.22
C ILE A 371 7.25 8.25 -7.11
N GLU A 372 7.74 7.57 -6.08
CA GLU A 372 6.95 7.24 -4.90
C GLU A 372 7.00 8.41 -3.92
N HIS A 373 5.88 8.68 -3.32
CA HIS A 373 5.56 9.81 -2.43
C HIS A 373 5.42 11.13 -3.19
N PHE A 374 6.40 11.58 -3.95
CA PHE A 374 6.36 12.85 -4.69
C PHE A 374 5.79 13.97 -3.79
N GLN A 375 6.37 14.05 -2.56
CA GLN A 375 5.68 14.66 -1.42
C GLN A 375 5.95 16.16 -1.33
N ILE A 376 7.23 16.55 -1.36
CA ILE A 376 7.69 17.95 -1.37
C ILE A 376 8.45 18.17 -2.68
N VAL A 377 7.91 19.01 -3.53
CA VAL A 377 8.46 19.20 -4.88
C VAL A 377 8.60 20.69 -5.17
N ASP A 378 9.69 21.06 -5.82
CA ASP A 378 9.79 22.40 -6.40
C ASP A 378 8.73 22.53 -7.51
N PRO A 379 7.83 23.52 -7.45
CA PRO A 379 6.81 23.70 -8.48
C PRO A 379 7.36 23.75 -9.91
N ALA A 380 8.61 24.21 -10.11
CA ALA A 380 9.26 24.25 -11.41
C ALA A 380 9.60 22.85 -11.96
N ASP A 381 9.73 21.84 -11.09
CA ASP A 381 10.06 20.48 -11.50
C ASP A 381 8.82 19.65 -11.87
N ILE A 382 7.63 19.98 -11.36
CA ILE A 382 6.40 19.21 -11.59
C ILE A 382 6.08 19.03 -13.10
N PRO A 383 6.14 20.07 -13.96
CA PRO A 383 5.82 19.92 -15.39
C PRO A 383 6.75 18.96 -16.14
N ARG A 384 7.94 18.67 -15.62
CA ARG A 384 8.93 17.79 -16.24
C ARG A 384 8.51 16.32 -16.26
N LEU A 385 7.56 15.91 -15.40
CA LEU A 385 7.10 14.52 -15.31
C LEU A 385 6.42 14.07 -16.60
N LYS A 386 5.53 14.89 -17.14
CA LYS A 386 4.70 14.51 -18.31
C LYS A 386 5.53 14.15 -19.54
N PRO A 387 6.47 14.99 -20.02
CA PRO A 387 7.28 14.66 -21.18
C PRO A 387 8.21 13.45 -20.95
N ALA A 388 8.57 13.18 -19.72
CA ALA A 388 9.37 12.02 -19.35
C ALA A 388 8.54 10.73 -19.13
N GLY A 389 7.19 10.80 -19.19
CA GLY A 389 6.30 9.66 -18.96
C GLY A 389 6.36 9.14 -17.52
N ILE A 390 6.59 10.03 -16.56
CA ILE A 390 6.70 9.69 -15.14
C ILE A 390 5.31 9.68 -14.51
N VAL A 391 5.07 8.70 -13.67
CA VAL A 391 3.87 8.56 -12.84
C VAL A 391 4.16 9.11 -11.44
N ALA A 392 3.29 9.98 -10.94
CA ALA A 392 3.30 10.39 -9.54
C ALA A 392 2.48 9.40 -8.70
N SER A 393 3.14 8.69 -7.79
CA SER A 393 2.51 7.73 -6.87
C SER A 393 2.48 8.34 -5.47
N MET A 394 1.28 8.77 -5.03
CA MET A 394 1.15 9.63 -3.86
C MET A 394 0.21 9.03 -2.81
N GLN A 395 0.32 9.51 -1.55
CA GLN A 395 -0.47 9.02 -0.43
C GLN A 395 -1.25 10.17 0.20
N PRO A 396 -2.58 10.26 -0.05
CA PRO A 396 -3.36 11.39 0.48
C PRO A 396 -3.43 11.46 2.00
N THR A 397 -3.37 10.34 2.71
CA THR A 397 -3.34 10.30 4.18
C THR A 397 -2.09 10.95 4.76
N HIS A 398 -0.93 10.82 4.12
CA HIS A 398 0.30 11.50 4.55
C HIS A 398 0.11 13.02 4.67
N GLN A 399 -0.69 13.64 3.80
CA GLN A 399 -0.96 15.07 3.92
C GLN A 399 -1.68 15.41 5.23
N THR A 400 -2.58 14.55 5.69
CA THR A 400 -3.35 14.82 6.92
C THR A 400 -2.52 14.54 8.18
N SER A 401 -1.70 13.52 8.18
CA SER A 401 -0.81 13.17 9.29
C SER A 401 0.39 14.12 9.38
N ASP A 402 0.95 14.53 8.24
CA ASP A 402 2.20 15.30 8.16
C ASP A 402 2.03 16.82 8.23
N ARG A 403 0.84 17.38 7.95
CA ARG A 403 0.63 18.82 7.72
C ARG A 403 1.30 19.74 8.74
N LEU A 404 1.20 19.44 10.03
CA LEU A 404 1.78 20.29 11.08
C LEU A 404 3.31 20.15 11.09
N MET A 405 3.80 18.94 10.94
CA MET A 405 5.21 18.64 10.86
C MET A 405 5.83 19.24 9.60
N ALA A 406 5.20 19.08 8.43
CA ALA A 406 5.67 19.65 7.16
C ALA A 406 5.82 21.18 7.24
N GLN A 407 4.86 21.87 7.88
CA GLN A 407 4.92 23.31 8.09
C GLN A 407 6.10 23.72 8.99
N ALA A 408 6.36 22.95 10.06
CA ALA A 408 7.50 23.21 10.94
C ALA A 408 8.85 22.96 10.24
N ARG A 409 8.93 21.88 9.43
CA ARG A 409 10.16 21.51 8.70
C ARG A 409 10.54 22.47 7.59
N LEU A 410 9.55 22.97 6.85
CA LEU A 410 9.76 23.74 5.61
C LEU A 410 9.53 25.23 5.77
N GLY A 411 8.74 25.65 6.75
CA GLY A 411 8.17 27.00 6.80
C GLY A 411 7.08 27.20 5.75
N PRO A 412 6.29 28.30 5.83
CA PRO A 412 5.11 28.50 4.98
C PRO A 412 5.43 28.68 3.49
N ASP A 413 6.58 29.30 3.18
CA ASP A 413 6.91 29.68 1.79
C ASP A 413 7.26 28.49 0.89
N ARG A 414 7.72 27.37 1.46
CA ARG A 414 8.14 26.16 0.74
C ARG A 414 7.06 25.08 0.62
N LEU A 415 5.81 25.40 0.98
CA LEU A 415 4.69 24.46 0.91
C LEU A 415 3.97 24.41 -0.44
N LYS A 416 4.34 25.29 -1.40
CA LYS A 416 3.63 25.43 -2.69
C LYS A 416 3.65 24.17 -3.56
N GLY A 417 4.67 23.33 -3.44
CA GLY A 417 4.77 22.04 -4.13
C GLY A 417 4.52 20.83 -3.23
N ALA A 418 3.98 21.05 -2.01
CA ALA A 418 3.76 19.99 -1.06
C ALA A 418 2.42 19.27 -1.32
N TYR A 419 2.47 17.95 -1.50
CA TYR A 419 1.28 17.10 -1.72
C TYR A 419 0.39 17.67 -2.84
N ALA A 420 0.99 17.98 -4.00
CA ALA A 420 0.42 18.81 -5.06
C ALA A 420 -0.36 17.97 -6.10
N TRP A 421 -1.28 17.11 -5.67
CA TRP A 421 -1.98 16.17 -6.57
C TRP A 421 -2.94 16.84 -7.56
N GLN A 422 -3.58 17.98 -7.21
CA GLN A 422 -4.42 18.70 -8.17
C GLN A 422 -3.56 19.38 -9.25
N THR A 423 -2.37 19.84 -8.89
CA THR A 423 -1.41 20.38 -9.87
C THR A 423 -0.94 19.28 -10.82
N VAL A 424 -0.63 18.09 -10.30
CA VAL A 424 -0.28 16.89 -11.09
C VAL A 424 -1.41 16.55 -12.06
N GLU A 425 -2.64 16.49 -11.58
CA GLU A 425 -3.83 16.15 -12.37
C GLU A 425 -4.10 17.19 -13.48
N LYS A 426 -4.05 18.51 -13.16
CA LYS A 426 -4.24 19.59 -14.14
C LYS A 426 -3.21 19.58 -15.28
N LEU A 427 -1.98 19.15 -15.00
CA LEU A 427 -0.94 18.98 -16.00
C LEU A 427 -1.12 17.73 -16.85
N GLY A 428 -2.08 16.85 -16.51
CA GLY A 428 -2.30 15.57 -17.16
C GLY A 428 -1.13 14.61 -16.98
N ILE A 429 -0.50 14.66 -15.81
CA ILE A 429 0.52 13.71 -15.36
C ILE A 429 -0.23 12.51 -14.76
N PRO A 430 0.13 11.26 -15.11
CA PRO A 430 -0.50 10.09 -14.52
C PRO A 430 -0.34 10.10 -12.98
N LEU A 431 -1.47 9.99 -12.28
CA LEU A 431 -1.56 9.99 -10.83
C LEU A 431 -2.06 8.64 -10.33
N ALA A 432 -1.39 8.06 -9.35
CA ALA A 432 -1.80 6.87 -8.63
C ALA A 432 -1.80 7.14 -7.13
N PHE A 433 -2.79 6.57 -6.43
CA PHE A 433 -2.89 6.69 -4.97
C PHE A 433 -2.66 5.35 -4.29
N GLY A 434 -2.00 5.42 -3.14
CA GLY A 434 -1.81 4.35 -2.19
C GLY A 434 -1.91 4.87 -0.76
N THR A 435 -1.67 4.00 0.21
CA THR A 435 -1.67 4.36 1.63
C THR A 435 -0.29 4.29 2.26
N ASP A 436 0.63 3.55 1.61
CA ASP A 436 1.95 3.23 2.18
C ASP A 436 1.84 2.41 3.48
N PHE A 437 0.83 1.53 3.53
CA PHE A 437 0.65 0.68 4.71
C PHE A 437 1.90 -0.20 4.96
N PRO A 438 2.31 -0.42 6.22
CA PRO A 438 1.61 -0.11 7.47
C PRO A 438 1.92 1.27 8.07
N VAL A 439 2.66 2.16 7.35
CA VAL A 439 2.91 3.54 7.81
C VAL A 439 1.59 4.26 8.09
N GLU A 440 0.64 4.10 7.18
CA GLU A 440 -0.76 4.51 7.38
C GLU A 440 -1.68 3.28 7.36
N SER A 441 -2.93 3.46 7.78
CA SER A 441 -3.93 2.40 7.65
C SER A 441 -4.13 1.99 6.19
N PRO A 442 -4.25 0.70 5.85
CA PRO A 442 -4.52 0.23 4.48
C PRO A 442 -5.94 0.56 3.99
N ASN A 443 -6.72 1.31 4.75
CA ASN A 443 -8.06 1.76 4.39
C ASN A 443 -7.99 2.92 3.37
N PRO A 444 -8.46 2.78 2.11
CA PRO A 444 -8.39 3.85 1.11
C PRO A 444 -9.37 5.01 1.35
N PHE A 445 -10.44 4.81 2.14
CA PHE A 445 -11.48 5.82 2.30
C PHE A 445 -11.02 7.09 3.04
N PRO A 446 -10.20 7.03 4.11
CA PRO A 446 -9.53 8.22 4.65
C PRO A 446 -8.72 8.98 3.61
N GLY A 447 -8.02 8.27 2.73
CA GLY A 447 -7.28 8.86 1.62
C GLY A 447 -8.19 9.56 0.60
N LEU A 448 -9.32 8.95 0.22
CA LEU A 448 -10.35 9.58 -0.61
C LEU A 448 -10.89 10.87 0.04
N SER A 449 -11.18 10.82 1.35
CA SER A 449 -11.61 11.99 2.12
C SER A 449 -10.55 13.09 2.12
N ALA A 450 -9.29 12.76 2.40
CA ALA A 450 -8.18 13.71 2.40
C ALA A 450 -7.99 14.34 1.01
N ALA A 451 -8.09 13.56 -0.05
CA ALA A 451 -7.93 14.05 -1.42
C ALA A 451 -9.00 15.10 -1.79
N VAL A 452 -10.25 14.93 -1.38
CA VAL A 452 -11.34 15.84 -1.73
C VAL A 452 -11.49 17.01 -0.76
N SER A 453 -11.05 16.87 0.50
CA SER A 453 -11.25 17.90 1.53
C SER A 453 -9.98 18.62 1.93
N ARG A 454 -8.82 17.96 1.88
CA ARG A 454 -7.56 18.40 2.48
C ARG A 454 -7.66 18.53 4.01
N GLN A 455 -8.53 17.72 4.62
CA GLN A 455 -8.81 17.70 6.05
C GLN A 455 -8.62 16.28 6.59
N ASP A 456 -8.30 16.18 7.87
CA ASP A 456 -8.39 14.90 8.59
C ASP A 456 -9.85 14.50 8.87
N LEU A 457 -10.06 13.30 9.42
CA LEU A 457 -11.40 12.78 9.72
C LEU A 457 -12.15 13.55 10.82
N ASN A 458 -11.48 14.50 11.49
CA ASN A 458 -12.07 15.43 12.44
C ASN A 458 -12.37 16.80 11.81
N GLY A 459 -12.22 16.93 10.48
CA GLY A 459 -12.47 18.16 9.75
C GLY A 459 -11.40 19.24 9.92
N GLN A 460 -10.17 18.85 10.31
CA GLN A 460 -9.09 19.80 10.54
C GLN A 460 -8.06 19.79 9.40
N PRO A 461 -7.52 20.97 9.02
CA PRO A 461 -7.94 22.32 9.46
C PRO A 461 -9.24 22.76 8.78
N PRO A 462 -10.03 23.65 9.39
CA PRO A 462 -11.20 24.23 8.73
C PRO A 462 -10.84 24.81 7.36
N GLY A 463 -11.64 24.51 6.33
CA GLY A 463 -11.35 24.95 4.97
C GLY A 463 -10.25 24.15 4.25
N GLY A 464 -9.61 23.16 4.88
CA GLY A 464 -8.58 22.31 4.28
C GLY A 464 -7.19 22.94 4.21
N TRP A 465 -6.14 22.10 4.33
CA TRP A 465 -4.75 22.53 4.18
C TRP A 465 -4.38 22.63 2.70
N ILE A 466 -3.98 23.80 2.23
CA ILE A 466 -3.71 24.11 0.80
C ILE A 466 -4.91 23.68 -0.07
N PRO A 467 -6.07 24.33 0.07
CA PRO A 467 -7.33 23.86 -0.54
C PRO A 467 -7.33 23.95 -2.08
N SER A 468 -6.36 24.64 -2.69
CA SER A 468 -6.14 24.65 -4.13
C SER A 468 -5.75 23.29 -4.71
N GLU A 469 -5.27 22.39 -3.86
CA GLU A 469 -4.84 21.03 -4.23
C GLU A 469 -5.94 19.96 -3.99
N ARG A 470 -7.19 20.35 -3.76
CA ARG A 470 -8.32 19.42 -3.69
C ARG A 470 -8.61 18.78 -5.03
N LEU A 471 -8.92 17.50 -5.01
CA LEU A 471 -9.48 16.77 -6.14
C LEU A 471 -11.01 16.72 -6.05
N SER A 472 -11.68 16.49 -7.18
CA SER A 472 -13.03 15.97 -7.19
C SER A 472 -13.03 14.49 -6.73
N PHE A 473 -14.19 14.00 -6.28
CA PHE A 473 -14.33 12.57 -5.95
C PHE A 473 -14.00 11.67 -7.14
N ALA A 474 -14.38 12.06 -8.35
CA ALA A 474 -14.09 11.31 -9.56
C ALA A 474 -12.57 11.15 -9.79
N GLN A 475 -11.80 12.24 -9.65
CA GLN A 475 -10.35 12.20 -9.79
C GLN A 475 -9.69 11.35 -8.69
N ALA A 476 -10.14 11.48 -7.43
CA ALA A 476 -9.62 10.70 -6.32
C ALA A 476 -9.93 9.20 -6.48
N LEU A 477 -11.15 8.83 -6.89
CA LEU A 477 -11.51 7.44 -7.17
C LEU A 477 -10.73 6.89 -8.37
N ALA A 478 -10.55 7.70 -9.44
CA ALA A 478 -9.72 7.32 -10.58
C ALA A 478 -8.28 6.98 -10.14
N ALA A 479 -7.69 7.77 -9.23
CA ALA A 479 -6.34 7.52 -8.74
C ALA A 479 -6.21 6.23 -7.92
N TYR A 480 -7.24 5.82 -7.15
CA TYR A 480 -7.30 4.54 -6.42
C TYR A 480 -7.79 3.35 -7.28
N THR A 481 -8.10 3.54 -8.54
CA THR A 481 -8.61 2.49 -9.44
C THR A 481 -7.82 2.47 -10.75
N ARG A 482 -8.27 3.19 -11.79
CA ARG A 482 -7.62 3.24 -13.11
C ARG A 482 -6.17 3.74 -13.06
N GLY A 483 -5.90 4.77 -12.25
CA GLY A 483 -4.56 5.36 -12.09
C GLY A 483 -3.57 4.38 -11.47
N SER A 484 -3.97 3.70 -10.39
CA SER A 484 -3.14 2.67 -9.74
C SER A 484 -2.95 1.45 -10.63
N ALA A 485 -3.98 1.02 -11.36
CA ALA A 485 -3.86 -0.05 -12.36
C ALA A 485 -2.87 0.34 -13.47
N TYR A 486 -2.97 1.57 -14.02
CA TYR A 486 -2.06 2.08 -15.02
C TYR A 486 -0.61 2.13 -14.52
N ALA A 487 -0.41 2.59 -13.28
CA ALA A 487 0.91 2.67 -12.66
C ALA A 487 1.60 1.28 -12.55
N GLY A 488 0.82 0.20 -12.38
CA GLY A 488 1.31 -1.18 -12.26
C GLY A 488 1.20 -2.01 -13.55
N PHE A 489 0.91 -1.40 -14.72
CA PHE A 489 0.68 -2.12 -15.98
C PHE A 489 -0.42 -3.20 -15.87
N ALA A 490 -1.49 -2.90 -15.16
CA ALA A 490 -2.60 -3.80 -14.89
C ALA A 490 -3.94 -3.29 -15.47
N GLU A 491 -3.95 -2.14 -16.15
CA GLU A 491 -5.15 -1.47 -16.64
C GLU A 491 -5.98 -2.28 -17.64
N GLU A 492 -5.37 -3.21 -18.36
CA GLU A 492 -6.06 -4.13 -19.27
C GLU A 492 -6.82 -5.25 -18.51
N LYS A 493 -6.52 -5.40 -17.22
CA LYS A 493 -7.03 -6.50 -16.39
C LYS A 493 -7.98 -6.02 -15.30
N ILE A 494 -7.66 -4.91 -14.63
CA ILE A 494 -8.33 -4.39 -13.43
C ILE A 494 -8.44 -2.87 -13.45
N GLY A 495 -8.96 -2.28 -12.36
CA GLY A 495 -9.07 -0.83 -12.18
C GLY A 495 -10.36 -0.23 -12.74
N SER A 496 -11.21 -1.03 -13.34
CA SER A 496 -12.58 -0.66 -13.77
C SER A 496 -13.39 -1.93 -14.03
N LEU A 497 -14.70 -1.77 -14.14
CA LEU A 497 -15.62 -2.85 -14.49
C LEU A 497 -15.99 -2.83 -15.98
N ASP A 498 -15.05 -2.42 -16.83
CA ASP A 498 -15.24 -2.46 -18.27
C ASP A 498 -15.32 -3.93 -18.76
N PRO A 499 -16.12 -4.25 -19.79
CA PRO A 499 -16.19 -5.59 -20.35
C PRO A 499 -14.81 -6.20 -20.68
N GLY A 500 -14.61 -7.45 -20.32
CA GLY A 500 -13.38 -8.23 -20.50
C GLY A 500 -12.35 -8.10 -19.36
N LYS A 501 -12.54 -7.17 -18.42
CA LYS A 501 -11.72 -7.08 -17.21
C LYS A 501 -12.27 -7.97 -16.10
N TRP A 502 -11.40 -8.28 -15.13
CA TRP A 502 -11.82 -9.04 -13.95
C TRP A 502 -12.92 -8.31 -13.19
N ALA A 503 -13.92 -9.02 -12.76
CA ALA A 503 -15.00 -8.52 -11.93
C ALA A 503 -14.53 -8.40 -10.46
N ASP A 504 -13.60 -7.47 -10.24
CA ASP A 504 -13.11 -7.10 -8.91
C ASP A 504 -13.90 -5.86 -8.45
N PHE A 505 -14.67 -5.99 -7.37
CA PHE A 505 -15.53 -4.91 -6.88
C PHE A 505 -15.79 -5.01 -5.37
N VAL A 506 -16.29 -3.92 -4.82
CA VAL A 506 -16.70 -3.83 -3.41
C VAL A 506 -18.13 -3.34 -3.28
N LEU A 507 -18.85 -3.86 -2.30
CA LEU A 507 -20.10 -3.28 -1.81
C LEU A 507 -19.80 -2.49 -0.54
N VAL A 508 -20.27 -1.25 -0.46
CA VAL A 508 -20.05 -0.36 0.68
C VAL A 508 -21.36 0.07 1.34
N ASP A 509 -21.27 0.52 2.59
CA ASP A 509 -22.40 0.86 3.45
C ASP A 509 -23.12 2.16 3.09
N ARG A 510 -22.51 3.01 2.26
CA ARG A 510 -23.05 4.32 1.88
C ARG A 510 -22.63 4.73 0.48
N ASP A 511 -23.33 5.72 -0.08
CA ASP A 511 -22.96 6.34 -1.36
C ASP A 511 -21.90 7.45 -1.09
N PRO A 512 -20.65 7.24 -1.49
CA PRO A 512 -19.56 8.20 -1.22
C PRO A 512 -19.71 9.52 -1.98
N THR A 513 -20.61 9.58 -2.98
CA THR A 513 -20.89 10.82 -3.75
C THR A 513 -21.94 11.70 -3.08
N LYS A 514 -22.66 11.19 -2.07
CA LYS A 514 -23.79 11.86 -1.41
C LYS A 514 -23.52 12.25 0.05
N VAL A 515 -22.31 12.02 0.54
CA VAL A 515 -21.93 12.30 1.92
C VAL A 515 -20.86 13.39 1.99
N ASP A 516 -20.71 14.03 3.15
CA ASP A 516 -19.61 14.95 3.37
C ASP A 516 -18.25 14.20 3.43
N PRO A 517 -17.12 14.91 3.27
CA PRO A 517 -15.82 14.28 3.25
C PRO A 517 -15.49 13.45 4.50
N GLN A 518 -15.92 13.87 5.69
CA GLN A 518 -15.65 13.13 6.93
C GLN A 518 -16.45 11.81 6.95
N GLN A 519 -17.67 11.82 6.43
CA GLN A 519 -18.48 10.63 6.28
C GLN A 519 -17.94 9.72 5.17
N LEU A 520 -17.42 10.30 4.08
CA LEU A 520 -16.72 9.56 3.04
C LEU A 520 -15.54 8.76 3.62
N GLY A 521 -14.70 9.40 4.45
CA GLY A 521 -13.56 8.74 5.07
C GLY A 521 -13.91 7.63 6.08
N ARG A 522 -15.17 7.58 6.52
CA ARG A 522 -15.72 6.55 7.42
C ARG A 522 -16.58 5.51 6.68
N THR A 523 -16.52 5.47 5.37
CA THR A 523 -17.20 4.45 4.57
C THR A 523 -16.66 3.07 4.94
N GLN A 524 -17.58 2.11 5.08
CA GLN A 524 -17.25 0.73 5.44
C GLN A 524 -17.54 -0.21 4.29
N VAL A 525 -16.58 -1.08 4.01
CA VAL A 525 -16.78 -2.18 3.07
C VAL A 525 -17.68 -3.22 3.72
N VAL A 526 -18.67 -3.68 2.98
CA VAL A 526 -19.59 -4.74 3.39
C VAL A 526 -19.19 -6.07 2.78
N GLN A 527 -18.80 -6.05 1.50
CA GLN A 527 -18.32 -7.23 0.77
C GLN A 527 -17.20 -6.84 -0.18
N THR A 528 -16.23 -7.73 -0.35
CA THR A 528 -15.18 -7.63 -1.36
C THR A 528 -15.23 -8.84 -2.28
N TRP A 529 -15.21 -8.57 -3.58
CA TRP A 529 -15.31 -9.55 -4.64
C TRP A 529 -14.08 -9.48 -5.55
N ILE A 530 -13.54 -10.63 -5.91
CA ILE A 530 -12.42 -10.76 -6.86
C ILE A 530 -12.75 -11.86 -7.87
N ALA A 531 -12.58 -11.52 -9.14
CA ALA A 531 -12.94 -12.42 -10.25
C ALA A 531 -14.39 -12.96 -10.13
N GLY A 532 -15.33 -12.08 -9.76
CA GLY A 532 -16.74 -12.43 -9.59
C GLY A 532 -17.05 -13.34 -8.41
N LYS A 533 -16.08 -13.62 -7.54
CA LYS A 533 -16.26 -14.44 -6.32
C LYS A 533 -16.19 -13.56 -5.08
N LYS A 534 -17.13 -13.73 -4.13
CA LYS A 534 -17.08 -13.07 -2.83
C LYS A 534 -15.94 -13.67 -2.00
N VAL A 535 -14.91 -12.86 -1.74
CA VAL A 535 -13.70 -13.28 -1.01
C VAL A 535 -13.67 -12.78 0.43
N TRP A 536 -14.52 -11.81 0.75
CA TRP A 536 -14.66 -11.28 2.11
C TRP A 536 -16.06 -10.68 2.32
N GLU A 537 -16.57 -10.80 3.54
CA GLU A 537 -17.82 -10.21 3.99
C GLU A 537 -17.70 -9.76 5.43
N ARG A 538 -18.21 -8.56 5.73
CA ARG A 538 -18.20 -8.00 7.07
C ARG A 538 -19.05 -8.87 8.00
N PRO A 539 -18.52 -9.33 9.15
CA PRO A 539 -19.31 -10.07 10.13
C PRO A 539 -20.49 -9.23 10.64
N ALA A 540 -21.66 -9.84 10.76
CA ALA A 540 -22.88 -9.16 11.21
C ALA A 540 -22.78 -8.55 12.64
N SER A 541 -21.84 -9.00 13.45
CA SER A 541 -21.59 -8.54 14.84
C SER A 541 -20.46 -7.53 14.97
N ALA A 542 -19.78 -7.17 13.89
CA ALA A 542 -18.70 -6.20 13.96
C ALA A 542 -19.28 -4.80 14.21
N ALA A 543 -19.14 -4.29 15.45
CA ALA A 543 -19.34 -2.87 15.72
C ALA A 543 -18.41 -2.05 14.80
N PRO A 544 -18.78 -0.81 14.42
CA PRO A 544 -17.92 0.03 13.59
C PRO A 544 -16.56 0.16 14.28
N GLU A 545 -15.49 -0.25 13.59
CA GLU A 545 -14.13 -0.02 14.05
C GLU A 545 -13.96 1.48 14.28
N ARG A 546 -13.65 1.85 15.52
CA ARG A 546 -13.25 3.23 15.81
C ARG A 546 -11.98 3.46 15.02
N GLY A 547 -12.01 4.41 14.10
CA GLY A 547 -10.86 4.77 13.28
C GLY A 547 -9.62 4.97 14.18
N ARG A 548 -8.57 4.26 13.86
CA ARG A 548 -7.24 4.39 14.48
C ARG A 548 -6.55 5.64 13.96
#